data_e03dd27bf14dc7fa9fd3c84a0694586d
#
_entry.id   e03dd27bf14dc7fa9fd3c84a0694586d
#
_cell.length_a   1.000
_cell.length_b   1.000
_cell.length_c   1.000
_cell.angle_alpha   90.00
_cell.angle_beta   90.00
_cell.angle_gamma   90.00
#
_symmetry.space_group_name_H-M   'P 1'
#
loop_
_entity.id
_entity.type
_entity.pdbx_description
1 polymer ?
#
loop_
_entity_poly.entity_id
_entity_poly.type
_entity_poly.pdbx_seq_one_letter_code
_entity_poly.pdbx_strand_id
1 'polypeptide(L)'
;MPGPDVRANENVLGEMSTEPTATVHSGVEAKAERKLTVLESHGYVLGRTIGSGSYATVKVATSDRHNCQVAIKIISKFQAPGDYLKKFLPREIEVVKGLKHENLIRFLQAIETTHRVYIVMEYAENGSLLDIIRKDQHIDEVRGRRWFRQLVEAVEYCHERGVVHRDIKCENLLMDHGLNIKLSDFGFARGHMKPKNGVYALSETFCGSYAYASPEILKGVPYRPQDSDIWSMGVVLYAIVYGRLPFDDTNYTQLLKQVQNKVSFPREPKVTTDCRKLITKILAPLKVRVKIPNILADTWLNPNQPAKDEEVDTTQVS
;
A
#
# COMPACT_ATOMS: atom_id res chain seq x y z
N MET A 1 -45.31 -25.86 -42.43
CA MET A 1 -45.80 -26.92 -43.32
C MET A 1 -44.60 -27.69 -43.84
N PRO A 2 -44.62 -29.04 -43.92
CA PRO A 2 -44.88 -30.00 -42.83
C PRO A 2 -43.73 -30.97 -42.61
N GLY A 3 -43.74 -31.72 -41.49
CA GLY A 3 -43.03 -32.98 -41.37
C GLY A 3 -43.64 -34.09 -42.32
N PRO A 4 -43.40 -35.36 -42.23
CA PRO A 4 -43.57 -36.23 -41.07
C PRO A 4 -42.39 -37.28 -40.86
N ASP A 5 -42.28 -37.85 -39.76
CA ASP A 5 -42.97 -39.02 -39.16
C ASP A 5 -42.36 -40.42 -39.49
N VAL A 6 -41.93 -41.10 -38.42
CA VAL A 6 -42.52 -42.27 -37.76
C VAL A 6 -41.92 -43.68 -38.06
N ARG A 7 -41.77 -44.40 -36.94
CA ARG A 7 -41.83 -45.85 -36.63
C ARG A 7 -40.52 -46.68 -36.67
N ALA A 8 -40.10 -47.22 -35.59
CA ALA A 8 -40.60 -48.29 -34.71
C ALA A 8 -40.60 -49.68 -35.38
N ASN A 9 -39.89 -50.58 -34.74
CA ASN A 9 -40.25 -51.96 -34.34
C ASN A 9 -39.02 -52.71 -33.91
N GLU A 10 -38.97 -53.13 -32.70
CA GLU A 10 -39.46 -54.31 -31.97
C GLU A 10 -38.86 -55.65 -32.39
N ASN A 11 -38.42 -56.31 -31.28
CA ASN A 11 -38.44 -57.77 -31.03
C ASN A 11 -37.23 -58.58 -31.49
N VAL A 12 -36.74 -59.60 -30.84
CA VAL A 12 -37.10 -60.39 -29.63
C VAL A 12 -36.00 -61.41 -29.40
N LEU A 13 -35.74 -61.71 -28.13
CA LEU A 13 -35.33 -63.00 -27.51
C LEU A 13 -34.10 -63.78 -28.02
N GLY A 14 -33.27 -64.14 -27.06
CA GLY A 14 -32.83 -65.54 -26.93
C GLY A 14 -31.48 -65.77 -26.34
N GLU A 15 -31.53 -66.18 -25.13
CA GLU A 15 -30.79 -67.30 -24.48
C GLU A 15 -29.39 -67.15 -23.88
N MET A 16 -29.41 -67.54 -22.65
CA MET A 16 -28.42 -67.88 -21.65
C MET A 16 -27.19 -68.63 -22.16
N SER A 17 -26.01 -68.32 -21.63
CA SER A 17 -25.34 -69.27 -20.70
C SER A 17 -23.87 -68.87 -20.39
N THR A 18 -23.52 -69.11 -19.15
CA THR A 18 -22.22 -69.41 -18.55
C THR A 18 -21.26 -68.28 -18.30
N GLU A 19 -21.15 -67.95 -16.98
CA GLU A 19 -20.00 -67.31 -16.37
C GLU A 19 -18.71 -68.11 -16.59
N PRO A 20 -17.59 -67.36 -16.56
CA PRO A 20 -16.52 -67.76 -15.70
C PRO A 20 -15.96 -66.63 -14.86
N THR A 21 -15.89 -66.92 -13.57
CA THR A 21 -14.94 -66.46 -12.56
C THR A 21 -14.21 -65.15 -12.77
N ALA A 22 -14.65 -64.16 -11.99
CA ALA A 22 -13.95 -62.91 -11.75
C ALA A 22 -12.60 -63.13 -11.08
N THR A 23 -11.57 -62.79 -11.81
CA THR A 23 -10.25 -62.49 -11.21
C THR A 23 -10.26 -61.05 -10.77
N VAL A 24 -10.32 -60.84 -9.47
CA VAL A 24 -10.18 -59.47 -8.85
C VAL A 24 -8.73 -59.07 -9.04
N HIS A 25 -8.45 -58.29 -10.08
CA HIS A 25 -7.27 -57.44 -10.14
C HIS A 25 -7.56 -56.22 -9.30
N SER A 26 -7.01 -56.18 -8.10
CA SER A 26 -6.86 -54.98 -7.31
C SER A 26 -5.93 -54.02 -8.05
N GLY A 27 -6.53 -53.21 -8.94
CA GLY A 27 -5.88 -52.03 -9.50
C GLY A 27 -5.70 -51.00 -8.41
N VAL A 28 -4.54 -51.02 -7.77
CA VAL A 28 -4.07 -49.86 -7.02
C VAL A 28 -3.83 -48.80 -8.08
N GLU A 29 -4.78 -47.91 -8.26
CA GLU A 29 -4.54 -46.64 -8.99
C GLU A 29 -3.45 -45.92 -8.21
N ALA A 30 -2.21 -45.96 -8.71
CA ALA A 30 -1.14 -45.11 -8.29
C ALA A 30 -1.60 -43.67 -8.56
N LYS A 31 -2.07 -42.94 -7.51
CA LYS A 31 -2.26 -41.50 -7.56
C LYS A 31 -0.95 -40.94 -8.04
N ALA A 32 -0.94 -40.46 -9.30
CA ALA A 32 0.19 -39.70 -9.84
C ALA A 32 0.55 -38.59 -8.84
N GLU A 33 1.70 -38.65 -8.22
CA GLU A 33 2.18 -37.65 -7.27
C GLU A 33 2.18 -36.31 -7.99
N ARG A 34 1.26 -35.45 -7.64
CA ARG A 34 1.18 -34.08 -8.19
C ARG A 34 2.46 -33.34 -7.80
N LYS A 35 3.27 -32.97 -8.77
CA LYS A 35 4.47 -32.16 -8.56
C LYS A 35 4.07 -30.82 -7.91
N LEU A 36 4.56 -30.56 -6.72
CA LEU A 36 4.31 -29.32 -5.99
C LEU A 36 4.84 -28.13 -6.81
N THR A 37 4.09 -27.05 -6.79
CA THR A 37 4.58 -25.75 -7.29
C THR A 37 5.71 -25.23 -6.40
N VAL A 38 6.51 -24.27 -6.89
CA VAL A 38 7.57 -23.65 -6.09
C VAL A 38 7.01 -23.03 -4.81
N LEU A 39 5.83 -22.41 -4.85
CA LEU A 39 5.22 -21.84 -3.66
C LEU A 39 4.75 -22.91 -2.67
N GLU A 40 4.12 -23.99 -3.15
CA GLU A 40 3.70 -25.13 -2.31
C GLU A 40 4.91 -25.80 -1.64
N SER A 41 6.05 -25.91 -2.33
CA SER A 41 7.29 -26.45 -1.74
C SER A 41 7.87 -25.55 -0.63
N HIS A 42 7.49 -24.25 -0.60
CA HIS A 42 7.82 -23.30 0.46
C HIS A 42 6.72 -23.18 1.53
N GLY A 43 5.65 -23.97 1.44
CA GLY A 43 4.53 -23.95 2.40
C GLY A 43 3.51 -22.84 2.15
N TYR A 44 3.34 -22.40 0.89
CA TYR A 44 2.36 -21.40 0.52
C TYR A 44 1.35 -21.93 -0.50
N VAL A 45 0.07 -21.86 -0.16
CA VAL A 45 -1.04 -22.22 -1.05
C VAL A 45 -1.76 -20.96 -1.50
N LEU A 46 -1.72 -20.66 -2.81
CA LEU A 46 -2.32 -19.47 -3.38
C LEU A 46 -3.84 -19.49 -3.32
N GLY A 47 -4.42 -18.35 -2.93
CA GLY A 47 -5.84 -18.07 -2.93
C GLY A 47 -6.24 -17.00 -3.96
N ARG A 48 -7.23 -16.18 -3.59
CA ARG A 48 -7.80 -15.14 -4.46
C ARG A 48 -6.81 -14.01 -4.76
N THR A 49 -7.00 -13.39 -5.92
CA THR A 49 -6.31 -12.16 -6.29
C THR A 49 -6.89 -10.97 -5.51
N ILE A 50 -6.02 -10.13 -4.96
CA ILE A 50 -6.37 -8.92 -4.20
C ILE A 50 -5.83 -7.64 -4.81
N GLY A 51 -4.94 -7.74 -5.80
CA GLY A 51 -4.41 -6.61 -6.55
C GLY A 51 -3.83 -7.06 -7.88
N SER A 52 -3.84 -6.18 -8.86
CA SER A 52 -3.28 -6.43 -10.19
C SER A 52 -2.67 -5.15 -10.74
N GLY A 53 -1.46 -5.25 -11.27
CA GLY A 53 -0.74 -4.19 -11.94
C GLY A 53 -0.20 -4.67 -13.30
N SER A 54 0.52 -3.83 -14.01
CA SER A 54 0.97 -4.09 -15.39
C SER A 54 1.85 -5.34 -15.52
N TYR A 55 2.67 -5.66 -14.54
CA TYR A 55 3.59 -6.81 -14.53
C TYR A 55 3.61 -7.58 -13.20
N ALA A 56 2.73 -7.23 -12.28
CA ALA A 56 2.64 -7.86 -10.98
C ALA A 56 1.18 -8.12 -10.58
N THR A 57 0.96 -9.22 -9.88
CA THR A 57 -0.34 -9.55 -9.29
C THR A 57 -0.13 -9.87 -7.82
N VAL A 58 -1.02 -9.40 -6.94
CA VAL A 58 -1.00 -9.72 -5.52
C VAL A 58 -2.12 -10.70 -5.21
N LYS A 59 -1.78 -11.80 -4.55
CA LYS A 59 -2.73 -12.83 -4.12
C LYS A 59 -2.63 -13.07 -2.62
N VAL A 60 -3.75 -13.40 -2.00
CA VAL A 60 -3.75 -13.99 -0.67
C VAL A 60 -3.22 -15.42 -0.78
N ALA A 61 -2.48 -15.88 0.20
CA ALA A 61 -2.08 -17.27 0.31
C ALA A 61 -2.18 -17.73 1.76
N THR A 62 -2.44 -19.02 1.96
CA THR A 62 -2.27 -19.67 3.27
C THR A 62 -0.82 -20.07 3.43
N SER A 63 -0.25 -19.80 4.58
CA SER A 63 1.12 -20.16 4.92
C SER A 63 1.13 -21.19 6.04
N ASP A 64 1.56 -22.41 5.73
CA ASP A 64 1.76 -23.44 6.75
C ASP A 64 2.89 -23.06 7.72
N ARG A 65 3.92 -22.38 7.18
CA ARG A 65 5.08 -21.95 7.97
C ARG A 65 4.74 -20.90 9.03
N HIS A 66 3.80 -19.99 8.73
CA HIS A 66 3.40 -18.89 9.62
C HIS A 66 2.06 -19.15 10.29
N ASN A 67 1.38 -20.24 9.92
CA ASN A 67 0.03 -20.59 10.39
C ASN A 67 -0.97 -19.43 10.28
N CYS A 68 -0.88 -18.66 9.18
CA CYS A 68 -1.75 -17.53 8.92
C CYS A 68 -1.87 -17.25 7.41
N GLN A 69 -2.74 -16.32 7.05
CA GLN A 69 -2.79 -15.79 5.70
C GLN A 69 -1.67 -14.75 5.48
N VAL A 70 -1.11 -14.78 4.28
CA VAL A 70 -0.09 -13.84 3.80
C VAL A 70 -0.51 -13.25 2.46
N ALA A 71 0.07 -12.13 2.09
CA ALA A 71 -0.04 -11.59 0.74
C ALA A 71 1.23 -11.94 -0.06
N ILE A 72 1.07 -12.35 -1.30
CA ILE A 72 2.19 -12.66 -2.19
C ILE A 72 2.08 -11.79 -3.45
N LYS A 73 3.03 -10.88 -3.62
CA LYS A 73 3.22 -10.10 -4.85
C LYS A 73 4.01 -10.95 -5.83
N ILE A 74 3.39 -11.29 -6.95
CA ILE A 74 3.92 -12.17 -7.99
C ILE A 74 4.32 -11.29 -9.18
N ILE A 75 5.61 -11.17 -9.44
CA ILE A 75 6.17 -10.32 -10.51
C ILE A 75 6.61 -11.21 -11.66
N SER A 76 6.08 -10.93 -12.86
CA SER A 76 6.48 -11.62 -14.09
C SER A 76 7.79 -11.03 -14.64
N LYS A 77 8.84 -11.85 -14.73
CA LYS A 77 10.13 -11.42 -15.31
C LYS A 77 10.06 -11.16 -16.82
N PHE A 78 9.05 -11.72 -17.50
CA PHE A 78 8.85 -11.49 -18.93
C PHE A 78 8.14 -10.17 -19.23
N GLN A 79 7.25 -9.73 -18.31
CA GLN A 79 6.46 -8.52 -18.51
C GLN A 79 7.10 -7.28 -17.87
N ALA A 80 7.88 -7.48 -16.83
CA ALA A 80 8.52 -6.39 -16.11
C ALA A 80 9.71 -5.80 -16.93
N PRO A 81 9.89 -4.47 -16.92
CA PRO A 81 11.03 -3.83 -17.57
C PRO A 81 12.36 -4.36 -17.01
N GLY A 82 13.35 -4.55 -17.89
CA GLY A 82 14.67 -5.08 -17.51
C GLY A 82 15.38 -4.23 -16.44
N ASP A 83 15.27 -2.91 -16.53
CA ASP A 83 15.83 -2.00 -15.51
C ASP A 83 15.11 -2.13 -14.16
N TYR A 84 13.80 -2.37 -14.15
CA TYR A 84 13.07 -2.64 -12.94
C TYR A 84 13.61 -3.90 -12.25
N LEU A 85 13.75 -4.99 -12.97
CA LEU A 85 14.23 -6.27 -12.43
C LEU A 85 15.69 -6.20 -11.94
N LYS A 86 16.56 -5.47 -12.65
CA LYS A 86 17.99 -5.42 -12.34
C LYS A 86 18.37 -4.35 -11.32
N LYS A 87 17.66 -3.23 -11.28
CA LYS A 87 18.04 -2.06 -10.47
C LYS A 87 17.06 -1.74 -9.35
N PHE A 88 15.74 -1.75 -9.64
CA PHE A 88 14.74 -1.27 -8.69
C PHE A 88 14.26 -2.36 -7.74
N LEU A 89 13.88 -3.52 -8.26
CA LEU A 89 13.34 -4.62 -7.46
C LEU A 89 14.32 -5.14 -6.38
N PRO A 90 15.63 -5.35 -6.66
CA PRO A 90 16.57 -5.75 -5.61
C PRO A 90 16.69 -4.71 -4.50
N ARG A 91 16.64 -3.41 -4.84
CA ARG A 91 16.67 -2.32 -3.86
C ARG A 91 15.38 -2.25 -3.03
N GLU A 92 14.22 -2.43 -3.66
CA GLU A 92 12.93 -2.52 -2.97
C GLU A 92 12.98 -3.63 -1.91
N ILE A 93 13.43 -4.83 -2.30
CA ILE A 93 13.54 -5.98 -1.40
C ILE A 93 14.54 -5.70 -0.26
N GLU A 94 15.68 -5.10 -0.55
CA GLU A 94 16.70 -4.78 0.46
C GLU A 94 16.18 -3.76 1.47
N VAL A 95 15.50 -2.72 1.01
CA VAL A 95 14.88 -1.70 1.87
C VAL A 95 13.88 -2.35 2.82
N VAL A 96 12.93 -3.13 2.30
CA VAL A 96 11.84 -3.69 3.13
C VAL A 96 12.31 -4.77 4.09
N LYS A 97 13.38 -5.53 3.76
CA LYS A 97 13.98 -6.52 4.67
C LYS A 97 14.43 -5.93 6.01
N GLY A 98 14.92 -4.70 6.00
CA GLY A 98 15.43 -4.00 7.18
C GLY A 98 14.38 -3.31 8.02
N LEU A 99 13.12 -3.20 7.54
CA LEU A 99 12.06 -2.45 8.19
C LEU A 99 11.18 -3.35 9.06
N LYS A 100 11.03 -2.99 10.34
CA LYS A 100 10.16 -3.68 11.30
C LYS A 100 9.47 -2.65 12.18
N HIS A 101 8.21 -2.35 11.87
CA HIS A 101 7.38 -1.42 12.62
C HIS A 101 5.93 -1.90 12.56
N GLU A 102 5.16 -1.69 13.61
CA GLU A 102 3.76 -2.15 13.69
C GLU A 102 2.86 -1.54 12.62
N ASN A 103 3.17 -0.33 12.13
CA ASN A 103 2.41 0.35 11.09
C ASN A 103 3.07 0.28 9.69
N LEU A 104 3.96 -0.68 9.46
CA LEU A 104 4.51 -1.04 8.16
C LEU A 104 4.11 -2.47 7.80
N ILE A 105 3.78 -2.71 6.53
CA ILE A 105 3.60 -4.08 6.03
C ILE A 105 4.91 -4.85 6.20
N ARG A 106 4.85 -5.94 6.95
CA ARG A 106 6.00 -6.77 7.25
C ARG A 106 6.40 -7.60 6.03
N PHE A 107 7.64 -7.46 5.60
CA PHE A 107 8.27 -8.39 4.65
C PHE A 107 8.58 -9.72 5.35
N LEU A 108 8.24 -10.83 4.71
CA LEU A 108 8.49 -12.18 5.24
C LEU A 108 9.57 -12.92 4.45
N GLN A 109 9.44 -12.99 3.13
CA GLN A 109 10.36 -13.74 2.27
C GLN A 109 10.32 -13.23 0.83
N ALA A 110 11.43 -13.37 0.09
CA ALA A 110 11.45 -13.29 -1.36
C ALA A 110 11.88 -14.65 -1.93
N ILE A 111 11.16 -15.12 -2.95
CA ILE A 111 11.45 -16.36 -3.67
C ILE A 111 11.62 -15.99 -5.14
N GLU A 112 12.75 -16.37 -5.72
CA GLU A 112 13.06 -16.09 -7.12
C GLU A 112 13.12 -17.38 -7.93
N THR A 113 12.50 -17.36 -9.11
CA THR A 113 12.54 -18.44 -10.09
C THR A 113 13.03 -17.88 -11.44
N THR A 114 13.20 -18.76 -12.43
CA THR A 114 13.53 -18.34 -13.80
C THR A 114 12.53 -17.32 -14.36
N HIS A 115 11.24 -17.46 -14.06
CA HIS A 115 10.16 -16.71 -14.71
C HIS A 115 9.51 -15.65 -13.82
N ARG A 116 9.64 -15.77 -12.49
CA ARG A 116 8.90 -14.94 -11.53
C ARG A 116 9.73 -14.61 -10.31
N VAL A 117 9.39 -13.47 -9.69
CA VAL A 117 9.80 -13.13 -8.33
C VAL A 117 8.55 -13.05 -7.47
N TYR A 118 8.58 -13.71 -6.32
CA TYR A 118 7.52 -13.72 -5.33
C TYR A 118 7.98 -12.97 -4.10
N ILE A 119 7.25 -11.94 -3.70
CA ILE A 119 7.48 -11.21 -2.45
C ILE A 119 6.36 -11.60 -1.50
N VAL A 120 6.70 -12.33 -0.45
CA VAL A 120 5.77 -12.75 0.60
C VAL A 120 5.79 -11.70 1.70
N MET A 121 4.61 -11.24 2.09
CA MET A 121 4.44 -10.17 3.07
C MET A 121 3.19 -10.40 3.93
N GLU A 122 3.10 -9.68 5.02
CA GLU A 122 1.90 -9.59 5.86
C GLU A 122 0.66 -9.28 5.02
N TYR A 123 -0.45 -9.92 5.35
CA TYR A 123 -1.75 -9.64 4.74
C TYR A 123 -2.57 -8.72 5.64
N ALA A 124 -2.91 -7.55 5.12
CA ALA A 124 -3.85 -6.62 5.72
C ALA A 124 -5.24 -6.86 5.13
N GLU A 125 -6.15 -7.38 5.94
CA GLU A 125 -7.40 -8.01 5.44
C GLU A 125 -8.54 -7.01 5.20
N ASN A 126 -8.45 -5.80 5.74
CA ASN A 126 -9.51 -4.80 5.67
C ASN A 126 -9.33 -3.77 4.53
N GLY A 127 -8.59 -4.14 3.48
CA GLY A 127 -8.40 -3.29 2.30
C GLY A 127 -7.53 -2.06 2.58
N SER A 128 -7.74 -0.98 1.85
CA SER A 128 -7.00 0.27 1.97
C SER A 128 -7.81 1.35 2.71
N LEU A 129 -7.11 2.36 3.20
CA LEU A 129 -7.72 3.57 3.74
C LEU A 129 -8.62 4.25 2.69
N LEU A 130 -8.24 4.20 1.41
CA LEU A 130 -9.08 4.73 0.33
C LEU A 130 -10.43 4.00 0.25
N ASP A 131 -10.44 2.66 0.42
CA ASP A 131 -11.67 1.88 0.39
C ASP A 131 -12.61 2.28 1.53
N ILE A 132 -12.06 2.54 2.72
CA ILE A 132 -12.84 3.00 3.87
C ILE A 132 -13.36 4.43 3.64
N ILE A 133 -12.52 5.35 3.15
CA ILE A 133 -12.95 6.71 2.83
C ILE A 133 -14.08 6.70 1.77
N ARG A 134 -13.98 5.87 0.75
CA ARG A 134 -15.03 5.74 -0.28
C ARG A 134 -16.35 5.21 0.29
N LYS A 135 -16.27 4.28 1.25
CA LYS A 135 -17.45 3.71 1.91
C LYS A 135 -18.09 4.69 2.87
N ASP A 136 -17.29 5.32 3.73
CA ASP A 136 -17.76 6.18 4.83
C ASP A 136 -17.91 7.65 4.39
N GLN A 137 -17.47 8.00 3.16
CA GLN A 137 -17.40 9.33 2.55
C GLN A 137 -16.36 10.25 3.21
N HIS A 138 -16.21 10.24 4.51
CA HIS A 138 -15.15 10.87 5.29
C HIS A 138 -15.02 10.18 6.64
N ILE A 139 -13.89 10.40 7.30
CA ILE A 139 -13.58 9.77 8.58
C ILE A 139 -13.68 10.82 9.68
N ASP A 140 -14.32 10.47 10.78
CA ASP A 140 -14.37 11.35 11.97
C ASP A 140 -12.94 11.61 12.52
N GLU A 141 -12.79 12.75 13.21
CA GLU A 141 -11.46 13.17 13.67
C GLU A 141 -10.86 12.25 14.75
N VAL A 142 -11.64 11.45 15.47
CA VAL A 142 -11.11 10.52 16.48
C VAL A 142 -10.37 9.36 15.81
N ARG A 143 -11.04 8.71 14.84
CA ARG A 143 -10.39 7.66 14.02
C ARG A 143 -9.26 8.25 13.17
N GLY A 144 -9.50 9.41 12.56
CA GLY A 144 -8.53 10.10 11.71
C GLY A 144 -7.25 10.46 12.45
N ARG A 145 -7.36 10.93 13.70
CA ARG A 145 -6.21 11.24 14.57
C ARG A 145 -5.38 10.00 14.87
N ARG A 146 -6.04 8.88 15.21
CA ARG A 146 -5.35 7.60 15.47
C ARG A 146 -4.58 7.13 14.24
N TRP A 147 -5.23 7.10 13.08
CA TRP A 147 -4.61 6.64 11.83
C TRP A 147 -3.52 7.56 11.34
N PHE A 148 -3.73 8.87 11.46
CA PHE A 148 -2.71 9.84 11.06
C PHE A 148 -1.47 9.75 11.95
N ARG A 149 -1.64 9.59 13.28
CA ARG A 149 -0.52 9.34 14.20
C ARG A 149 0.27 8.11 13.78
N GLN A 150 -0.40 6.98 13.55
CA GLN A 150 0.23 5.74 13.12
C GLN A 150 1.04 5.93 11.82
N LEU A 151 0.50 6.68 10.86
CA LEU A 151 1.20 7.02 9.63
C LEU A 151 2.46 7.85 9.90
N VAL A 152 2.35 8.89 10.71
CA VAL A 152 3.48 9.79 11.02
C VAL A 152 4.60 9.02 11.72
N GLU A 153 4.27 8.18 12.71
CA GLU A 153 5.23 7.33 13.44
C GLU A 153 5.92 6.31 12.51
N ALA A 154 5.16 5.71 11.58
CA ALA A 154 5.74 4.80 10.58
C ALA A 154 6.72 5.51 9.63
N VAL A 155 6.38 6.72 9.19
CA VAL A 155 7.24 7.52 8.31
C VAL A 155 8.47 8.05 9.06
N GLU A 156 8.32 8.49 10.30
CA GLU A 156 9.44 8.86 11.18
C GLU A 156 10.44 7.70 11.30
N TYR A 157 9.94 6.51 11.63
CA TYR A 157 10.73 5.28 11.73
C TYR A 157 11.53 5.00 10.44
N CYS A 158 10.91 5.18 9.27
CA CYS A 158 11.60 5.03 7.99
C CYS A 158 12.70 6.09 7.79
N HIS A 159 12.37 7.37 8.04
CA HIS A 159 13.29 8.48 7.87
C HIS A 159 14.52 8.38 8.78
N GLU A 160 14.35 7.95 10.03
CA GLU A 160 15.46 7.68 10.97
C GLU A 160 16.42 6.60 10.46
N ARG A 161 15.91 5.65 9.66
CA ARG A 161 16.71 4.61 9.01
C ARG A 161 17.26 5.00 7.65
N GLY A 162 17.01 6.24 7.24
CA GLY A 162 17.45 6.76 5.96
C GLY A 162 16.64 6.22 4.79
N VAL A 163 15.41 5.76 5.04
CA VAL A 163 14.47 5.31 4.02
C VAL A 163 13.41 6.37 3.81
N VAL A 164 13.17 6.73 2.55
CA VAL A 164 12.09 7.62 2.12
C VAL A 164 11.12 6.82 1.25
N HIS A 165 9.82 7.02 1.45
CA HIS A 165 8.80 6.21 0.78
C HIS A 165 8.50 6.69 -0.63
N ARG A 166 8.28 7.98 -0.82
CA ARG A 166 8.05 8.70 -2.09
C ARG A 166 6.74 8.39 -2.82
N ASP A 167 5.87 7.55 -2.26
CA ASP A 167 4.52 7.25 -2.80
C ASP A 167 3.48 7.05 -1.69
N ILE A 168 3.51 7.94 -0.68
CA ILE A 168 2.51 7.94 0.39
C ILE A 168 1.18 8.43 -0.18
N LYS A 169 0.15 7.57 -0.11
CA LYS A 169 -1.21 7.84 -0.58
C LYS A 169 -2.21 6.89 0.07
N CYS A 170 -3.49 7.23 0.04
CA CYS A 170 -4.53 6.45 0.71
C CYS A 170 -4.63 5.00 0.21
N GLU A 171 -4.28 4.73 -1.05
CA GLU A 171 -4.23 3.39 -1.65
C GLU A 171 -3.13 2.50 -1.03
N ASN A 172 -2.03 3.10 -0.60
CA ASN A 172 -0.87 2.40 -0.03
C ASN A 172 -0.93 2.29 1.50
N LEU A 173 -1.99 2.79 2.12
CA LEU A 173 -2.27 2.65 3.54
C LEU A 173 -3.28 1.53 3.72
N LEU A 174 -2.80 0.33 3.99
CA LEU A 174 -3.64 -0.84 4.19
C LEU A 174 -4.12 -0.90 5.65
N MET A 175 -5.20 -1.62 5.87
CA MET A 175 -5.82 -1.75 7.18
C MET A 175 -5.74 -3.21 7.64
N ASP A 176 -5.12 -3.43 8.79
CA ASP A 176 -5.02 -4.75 9.38
C ASP A 176 -6.34 -5.18 10.05
N HIS A 177 -6.35 -6.38 10.63
CA HIS A 177 -7.47 -6.93 11.39
C HIS A 177 -7.99 -5.97 12.48
N GLY A 178 -7.11 -5.27 13.20
CA GLY A 178 -7.48 -4.30 14.25
C GLY A 178 -7.80 -2.90 13.73
N LEU A 179 -7.94 -2.73 12.41
CA LEU A 179 -8.08 -1.42 11.77
C LEU A 179 -6.92 -0.47 12.10
N ASN A 180 -5.71 -0.99 12.18
CA ASN A 180 -4.49 -0.19 12.25
C ASN A 180 -3.96 0.04 10.84
N ILE A 181 -3.32 1.20 10.64
CA ILE A 181 -2.65 1.51 9.39
C ILE A 181 -1.40 0.65 9.23
N LYS A 182 -1.22 0.15 8.01
CA LYS A 182 -0.04 -0.55 7.52
C LYS A 182 0.44 0.11 6.24
N LEU A 183 1.48 0.93 6.31
CA LEU A 183 2.08 1.53 5.12
C LEU A 183 2.72 0.45 4.27
N SER A 184 2.36 0.41 2.99
CA SER A 184 2.74 -0.63 2.03
C SER A 184 3.31 -0.02 0.76
N ASP A 185 3.78 -0.87 -0.14
CA ASP A 185 4.30 -0.56 -1.48
C ASP A 185 5.52 0.37 -1.48
N PHE A 186 6.67 -0.20 -1.14
CA PHE A 186 7.98 0.46 -1.18
C PHE A 186 8.63 0.45 -2.57
N GLY A 187 7.86 0.23 -3.64
CA GLY A 187 8.36 0.16 -5.02
C GLY A 187 9.08 1.42 -5.50
N PHE A 188 8.77 2.56 -4.93
CA PHE A 188 9.45 3.84 -5.16
C PHE A 188 10.38 4.27 -4.02
N ALA A 189 10.49 3.47 -2.96
CA ALA A 189 11.30 3.84 -1.81
C ALA A 189 12.80 3.92 -2.16
N ARG A 190 13.51 4.76 -1.43
CA ARG A 190 14.95 4.93 -1.55
C ARG A 190 15.60 4.84 -0.18
N GLY A 191 16.57 3.94 -0.05
CA GLY A 191 17.42 3.80 1.13
C GLY A 191 18.64 4.73 1.09
N HIS A 192 19.43 4.69 2.17
CA HIS A 192 20.69 5.44 2.32
C HIS A 192 20.52 6.97 2.23
N MET A 193 19.34 7.48 2.62
CA MET A 193 18.99 8.90 2.57
C MET A 193 19.28 9.64 3.89
N LYS A 194 20.04 9.04 4.82
CA LYS A 194 20.51 9.75 6.01
C LYS A 194 21.42 10.92 5.61
N PRO A 195 21.36 12.06 6.31
CA PRO A 195 22.29 13.14 6.06
C PRO A 195 23.73 12.69 6.33
N LYS A 196 24.64 13.06 5.43
CA LYS A 196 26.10 12.89 5.63
C LYS A 196 26.68 14.25 5.98
N ASN A 197 27.34 14.36 7.14
CA ASN A 197 27.85 15.63 7.66
C ASN A 197 26.80 16.76 7.67
N GLY A 198 25.57 16.44 8.07
CA GLY A 198 24.47 17.40 8.10
C GLY A 198 23.85 17.74 6.72
N VAL A 199 24.40 17.21 5.63
CA VAL A 199 23.90 17.47 4.27
C VAL A 199 22.97 16.34 3.82
N TYR A 200 21.74 16.68 3.44
CA TYR A 200 20.76 15.74 2.90
C TYR A 200 20.98 15.52 1.41
N ALA A 201 20.88 14.26 0.98
CA ALA A 201 20.86 13.93 -0.44
C ALA A 201 19.55 14.47 -1.08
N LEU A 202 19.69 15.11 -2.23
CA LEU A 202 18.54 15.58 -3.03
C LEU A 202 18.11 14.50 -4.02
N SER A 203 16.84 14.52 -4.38
CA SER A 203 16.26 13.73 -5.47
C SER A 203 15.88 14.66 -6.61
N GLU A 204 16.09 14.22 -7.84
CA GLU A 204 15.71 14.93 -9.07
C GLU A 204 14.66 14.14 -9.85
N THR A 205 14.38 12.91 -9.42
CA THR A 205 13.42 12.04 -10.09
C THR A 205 12.06 12.10 -9.41
N PHE A 206 11.04 12.42 -10.18
CA PHE A 206 9.65 12.25 -9.77
C PHE A 206 9.25 10.78 -9.87
N CYS A 207 8.52 10.32 -8.86
CA CYS A 207 7.81 9.05 -8.82
C CYS A 207 6.59 9.21 -7.91
N GLY A 208 5.54 8.43 -8.15
CA GLY A 208 4.31 8.47 -7.39
C GLY A 208 3.16 9.19 -8.10
N SER A 209 2.12 9.51 -7.36
CA SER A 209 0.89 10.14 -7.85
C SER A 209 0.97 11.66 -7.79
N TYR A 210 0.61 12.35 -8.87
CA TYR A 210 0.56 13.81 -8.94
C TYR A 210 -0.32 14.45 -7.87
N ALA A 211 -1.44 13.81 -7.52
CA ALA A 211 -2.36 14.31 -6.51
C ALA A 211 -1.72 14.49 -5.12
N TYR A 212 -0.67 13.73 -4.83
CA TYR A 212 0.06 13.76 -3.55
C TYR A 212 1.43 14.45 -3.65
N ALA A 213 1.81 14.92 -4.85
CA ALA A 213 3.12 15.52 -5.09
C ALA A 213 3.24 16.92 -4.51
N SER A 214 4.37 17.20 -3.88
CA SER A 214 4.69 18.50 -3.31
C SER A 214 5.00 19.56 -4.40
N PRO A 215 4.87 20.87 -4.09
CA PRO A 215 5.16 21.94 -5.03
C PRO A 215 6.56 21.87 -5.63
N GLU A 216 7.57 21.49 -4.85
CA GLU A 216 8.95 21.35 -5.31
C GLU A 216 9.09 20.22 -6.33
N ILE A 217 8.37 19.10 -6.14
CA ILE A 217 8.32 18.01 -7.14
C ILE A 217 7.68 18.48 -8.42
N LEU A 218 6.50 19.10 -8.33
CA LEU A 218 5.76 19.57 -9.51
C LEU A 218 6.51 20.65 -10.29
N LYS A 219 7.40 21.41 -9.64
CA LYS A 219 8.29 22.38 -10.31
C LYS A 219 9.51 21.72 -10.96
N GLY A 220 9.74 20.43 -10.74
CA GLY A 220 10.89 19.72 -11.28
C GLY A 220 12.25 20.18 -10.72
N VAL A 221 12.27 20.76 -9.51
CA VAL A 221 13.50 21.19 -8.85
C VAL A 221 14.03 20.10 -7.93
N PRO A 222 15.37 20.02 -7.70
CA PRO A 222 15.94 19.11 -6.73
C PRO A 222 15.33 19.31 -5.34
N TYR A 223 14.94 18.21 -4.68
CA TYR A 223 14.20 18.25 -3.43
C TYR A 223 14.68 17.23 -2.40
N ARG A 224 14.39 17.48 -1.14
CA ARG A 224 14.59 16.52 -0.05
C ARG A 224 13.38 15.58 0.02
N PRO A 225 13.55 14.27 -0.24
CA PRO A 225 12.42 13.36 -0.28
C PRO A 225 11.66 13.25 1.06
N GLN A 226 12.34 13.46 2.20
CA GLN A 226 11.70 13.49 3.51
C GLN A 226 10.64 14.60 3.61
N ASP A 227 10.95 15.77 3.08
CA ASP A 227 10.00 16.90 3.10
C ASP A 227 8.81 16.67 2.16
N SER A 228 9.02 15.91 1.09
CA SER A 228 7.96 15.49 0.18
C SER A 228 7.04 14.44 0.82
N ASP A 229 7.59 13.45 1.53
CA ASP A 229 6.77 12.48 2.29
C ASP A 229 5.87 13.19 3.30
N ILE A 230 6.38 14.25 3.98
CA ILE A 230 5.57 15.08 4.90
C ILE A 230 4.40 15.73 4.18
N TRP A 231 4.63 16.34 3.02
CA TRP A 231 3.54 16.92 2.22
C TRP A 231 2.48 15.88 1.87
N SER A 232 2.90 14.71 1.40
CA SER A 232 1.99 13.61 1.04
C SER A 232 1.15 13.15 2.23
N MET A 233 1.74 13.10 3.46
CA MET A 233 0.98 12.85 4.69
C MET A 233 -0.09 13.91 4.94
N GLY A 234 0.19 15.19 4.66
CA GLY A 234 -0.80 16.27 4.75
C GLY A 234 -1.97 16.10 3.78
N VAL A 235 -1.70 15.63 2.56
CA VAL A 235 -2.74 15.29 1.58
C VAL A 235 -3.59 14.12 2.10
N VAL A 236 -2.97 13.10 2.70
CA VAL A 236 -3.67 11.98 3.34
C VAL A 236 -4.56 12.46 4.49
N LEU A 237 -4.06 13.33 5.38
CA LEU A 237 -4.86 13.86 6.48
C LEU A 237 -6.08 14.63 5.98
N TYR A 238 -5.90 15.46 4.96
CA TYR A 238 -7.02 16.16 4.32
C TYR A 238 -8.04 15.17 3.75
N ALA A 239 -7.58 14.13 3.03
CA ALA A 239 -8.44 13.10 2.47
C ALA A 239 -9.21 12.32 3.55
N ILE A 240 -8.58 12.03 4.68
CA ILE A 240 -9.23 11.39 5.82
C ILE A 240 -10.44 12.21 6.29
N VAL A 241 -10.24 13.48 6.61
CA VAL A 241 -11.26 14.30 7.28
C VAL A 241 -12.27 14.94 6.33
N TYR A 242 -11.94 15.10 5.05
CA TYR A 242 -12.83 15.70 4.04
C TYR A 242 -13.38 14.71 3.01
N GLY A 243 -12.88 13.47 2.96
CA GLY A 243 -13.29 12.45 1.98
C GLY A 243 -12.91 12.75 0.54
N ARG A 244 -12.04 13.73 0.31
CA ARG A 244 -11.59 14.18 -1.02
C ARG A 244 -10.18 14.74 -0.95
N LEU A 245 -9.53 14.82 -2.10
CA LEU A 245 -8.21 15.42 -2.23
C LEU A 245 -8.29 16.96 -2.11
N PRO A 246 -7.24 17.61 -1.57
CA PRO A 246 -7.19 19.07 -1.45
C PRO A 246 -6.97 19.78 -2.78
N PHE A 247 -6.42 19.10 -3.77
CA PHE A 247 -6.03 19.64 -5.06
C PHE A 247 -6.58 18.77 -6.20
N ASP A 248 -6.94 19.39 -7.31
CA ASP A 248 -7.41 18.72 -8.52
C ASP A 248 -6.21 18.39 -9.42
N ASP A 249 -5.98 17.11 -9.66
CA ASP A 249 -4.89 16.59 -10.48
C ASP A 249 -5.28 16.28 -11.93
N THR A 250 -6.49 16.60 -12.34
CA THR A 250 -6.97 16.40 -13.71
C THR A 250 -6.25 17.29 -14.73
N ASN A 251 -5.73 18.44 -14.27
CA ASN A 251 -4.95 19.37 -15.09
C ASN A 251 -3.68 19.80 -14.36
N TYR A 252 -2.53 19.46 -14.94
CA TYR A 252 -1.22 19.75 -14.34
C TYR A 252 -0.96 21.24 -14.07
N THR A 253 -1.31 22.11 -15.01
CA THR A 253 -1.10 23.56 -14.85
C THR A 253 -1.96 24.14 -13.71
N GLN A 254 -3.19 23.64 -13.56
CA GLN A 254 -4.07 24.04 -12.47
C GLN A 254 -3.56 23.49 -11.15
N LEU A 255 -3.17 22.21 -11.10
CA LEU A 255 -2.57 21.58 -9.93
C LEU A 255 -1.36 22.40 -9.43
N LEU A 256 -0.43 22.74 -10.33
CA LEU A 256 0.77 23.52 -10.00
C LEU A 256 0.42 24.89 -9.41
N LYS A 257 -0.64 25.54 -9.89
CA LYS A 257 -1.14 26.79 -9.30
C LYS A 257 -1.76 26.56 -7.92
N GLN A 258 -2.58 25.52 -7.76
CA GLN A 258 -3.27 25.22 -6.51
C GLN A 258 -2.29 24.93 -5.36
N VAL A 259 -1.27 24.08 -5.58
CA VAL A 259 -0.29 23.71 -4.55
C VAL A 259 0.61 24.86 -4.09
N GLN A 260 0.68 25.97 -4.86
CA GLN A 260 1.41 27.18 -4.49
C GLN A 260 0.59 28.15 -3.64
N ASN A 261 -0.72 27.97 -3.58
CA ASN A 261 -1.64 28.75 -2.78
C ASN A 261 -1.92 28.09 -1.44
N LYS A 262 -2.50 28.85 -0.51
CA LYS A 262 -2.99 28.27 0.74
C LYS A 262 -4.08 27.23 0.44
N VAL A 263 -4.03 26.10 1.14
CA VAL A 263 -5.05 25.07 1.05
C VAL A 263 -6.42 25.65 1.45
N SER A 264 -7.45 25.31 0.68
CA SER A 264 -8.83 25.72 0.96
C SER A 264 -9.58 24.60 1.66
N PHE A 265 -10.54 24.98 2.48
CA PHE A 265 -11.35 24.03 3.25
C PHE A 265 -12.83 24.21 2.88
N PRO A 266 -13.54 23.14 2.55
CA PRO A 266 -14.98 23.17 2.35
C PRO A 266 -15.72 23.44 3.65
N ARG A 267 -16.98 23.89 3.54
CA ARG A 267 -17.83 24.11 4.71
C ARG A 267 -18.25 22.79 5.38
N GLU A 268 -18.41 21.74 4.59
CA GLU A 268 -18.79 20.39 5.04
C GLU A 268 -17.82 19.34 4.47
N PRO A 269 -17.51 18.29 5.26
CA PRO A 269 -17.88 18.07 6.66
C PRO A 269 -17.24 19.13 7.58
N LYS A 270 -17.85 19.36 8.77
CA LYS A 270 -17.26 20.25 9.77
C LYS A 270 -16.01 19.63 10.38
N VAL A 271 -14.88 20.29 10.19
CA VAL A 271 -13.58 19.88 10.73
C VAL A 271 -13.10 20.96 11.70
N THR A 272 -12.54 20.54 12.84
CA THR A 272 -12.06 21.46 13.87
C THR A 272 -11.01 22.44 13.36
N THR A 273 -10.93 23.58 14.01
CA THR A 273 -9.93 24.60 13.67
C THR A 273 -8.50 24.08 13.84
N ASP A 274 -8.26 23.24 14.85
CA ASP A 274 -6.93 22.71 15.13
C ASP A 274 -6.50 21.70 14.07
N CYS A 275 -7.40 20.82 13.60
CA CYS A 275 -7.12 19.95 12.45
C CYS A 275 -6.76 20.76 11.19
N ARG A 276 -7.55 21.81 10.88
CA ARG A 276 -7.30 22.69 9.73
C ARG A 276 -5.97 23.42 9.86
N LYS A 277 -5.60 23.89 11.06
CA LYS A 277 -4.30 24.50 11.33
C LYS A 277 -3.16 23.52 11.07
N LEU A 278 -3.25 22.28 11.56
CA LEU A 278 -2.25 21.25 11.31
C LEU A 278 -2.10 20.97 9.81
N ILE A 279 -3.19 20.75 9.09
CA ILE A 279 -3.16 20.56 7.62
C ILE A 279 -2.47 21.76 6.96
N THR A 280 -2.77 22.99 7.36
CA THR A 280 -2.15 24.20 6.81
C THR A 280 -0.65 24.26 7.07
N LYS A 281 -0.17 23.83 8.24
CA LYS A 281 1.26 23.76 8.59
C LYS A 281 2.00 22.70 7.75
N ILE A 282 1.34 21.59 7.42
CA ILE A 282 1.92 20.50 6.64
C ILE A 282 1.91 20.86 5.14
N LEU A 283 0.78 21.33 4.61
CA LEU A 283 0.63 21.78 3.22
C LEU A 283 1.08 23.22 3.04
N ALA A 284 2.28 23.51 3.50
CA ALA A 284 2.93 24.82 3.47
C ALA A 284 4.14 24.81 2.53
N PRO A 285 4.58 25.99 2.06
CA PRO A 285 5.83 26.11 1.31
C PRO A 285 7.00 25.46 2.07
N LEU A 286 7.96 24.87 1.33
CA LEU A 286 9.07 24.10 1.88
C LEU A 286 9.81 24.78 3.05
N LYS A 287 10.02 26.10 2.95
CA LYS A 287 10.75 26.89 3.97
C LYS A 287 10.07 26.91 5.34
N VAL A 288 8.74 26.82 5.37
CA VAL A 288 7.93 26.92 6.59
C VAL A 288 7.14 25.64 6.89
N ARG A 289 7.30 24.59 6.08
CA ARG A 289 6.63 23.32 6.28
C ARG A 289 7.08 22.69 7.59
N VAL A 290 6.11 22.30 8.41
CA VAL A 290 6.33 21.65 9.70
C VAL A 290 7.10 20.33 9.53
N LYS A 291 7.92 19.99 10.53
CA LYS A 291 8.68 18.73 10.57
C LYS A 291 7.98 17.68 11.45
N ILE A 292 8.34 16.41 11.29
CA ILE A 292 7.68 15.29 11.98
C ILE A 292 7.62 15.48 13.51
N PRO A 293 8.68 15.86 14.23
CA PRO A 293 8.59 16.06 15.68
C PRO A 293 7.53 17.09 16.08
N ASN A 294 7.38 18.17 15.32
CA ASN A 294 6.37 19.19 15.56
C ASN A 294 4.95 18.72 15.18
N ILE A 295 4.81 17.82 14.19
CA ILE A 295 3.53 17.18 13.87
C ILE A 295 3.10 16.29 15.05
N LEU A 296 3.99 15.44 15.54
CA LEU A 296 3.72 14.55 16.68
C LEU A 296 3.41 15.32 17.97
N ALA A 297 3.97 16.51 18.16
CA ALA A 297 3.70 17.39 19.30
C ALA A 297 2.48 18.31 19.11
N ASP A 298 1.83 18.30 17.93
CA ASP A 298 0.71 19.20 17.64
C ASP A 298 -0.50 18.91 18.54
N THR A 299 -1.20 19.96 18.97
CA THR A 299 -2.36 19.89 19.88
C THR A 299 -3.50 19.06 19.30
N TRP A 300 -3.69 19.07 17.96
CA TRP A 300 -4.69 18.22 17.34
C TRP A 300 -4.40 16.72 17.53
N LEU A 301 -3.13 16.31 17.45
CA LEU A 301 -2.72 14.94 17.75
C LEU A 301 -2.75 14.62 19.25
N ASN A 302 -2.64 15.63 20.13
CA ASN A 302 -2.55 15.46 21.58
C ASN A 302 -3.62 16.30 22.32
N PRO A 303 -4.91 16.03 22.13
CA PRO A 303 -6.00 16.90 22.61
C PRO A 303 -6.07 17.02 24.13
N ASN A 304 -5.45 16.10 24.87
CA ASN A 304 -5.45 16.06 26.34
C ASN A 304 -4.16 16.63 26.97
N GLN A 305 -3.21 17.12 26.18
CA GLN A 305 -2.04 17.80 26.71
C GLN A 305 -2.36 19.30 26.88
N PRO A 306 -2.04 19.94 28.05
CA PRO A 306 -2.14 21.38 28.15
C PRO A 306 -1.26 22.03 27.08
N ALA A 307 -1.75 23.08 26.44
CA ALA A 307 -0.99 23.88 25.51
C ALA A 307 0.34 24.27 26.22
N LYS A 308 1.48 23.93 25.62
CA LYS A 308 2.73 24.53 26.05
C LYS A 308 2.59 26.02 25.74
N ASP A 309 2.54 26.87 26.78
CA ASP A 309 2.58 28.30 26.64
C ASP A 309 3.78 28.64 25.74
N GLU A 310 3.53 29.36 24.65
CA GLU A 310 4.61 29.96 23.87
C GLU A 310 5.39 30.85 24.84
N GLU A 311 6.64 30.45 25.18
CA GLU A 311 7.57 31.32 25.87
C GLU A 311 7.70 32.57 25.01
N VAL A 312 7.03 33.63 25.46
CA VAL A 312 7.26 34.98 24.95
C VAL A 312 8.68 35.33 25.37
N ASP A 313 9.61 35.28 24.42
CA ASP A 313 10.96 35.79 24.59
C ASP A 313 10.90 37.28 24.88
N THR A 314 10.88 37.61 26.18
CA THR A 314 10.93 38.97 26.71
C THR A 314 12.39 39.42 26.90
N THR A 315 13.27 39.13 25.96
CA THR A 315 14.64 39.69 25.97
C THR A 315 14.85 40.62 24.79
N GLN A 316 14.11 41.72 24.77
CA GLN A 316 14.53 42.96 24.09
C GLN A 316 13.88 44.18 24.76
N VAL A 317 14.36 44.52 25.93
CA VAL A 317 14.39 45.94 26.41
C VAL A 317 15.52 46.08 27.40
N SER A 318 16.66 46.54 27.00
CA SER A 318 17.57 47.40 27.73
C SER A 318 18.64 47.92 26.79
#